data_86ea903881c6acadca4f5ad075952efc
#
_entry.id   86ea903881c6acadca4f5ad075952efc
#
_cell.length_a   1.000
_cell.length_b   1.000
_cell.length_c   1.000
_cell.angle_alpha   90.00
_cell.angle_beta   90.00
_cell.angle_gamma   90.00
#
_symmetry.space_group_name_H-M   'P 1'
#
loop_
_entity.id
_entity.type
_entity.pdbx_description
1 polymer ?
#
loop_
_entity_poly.entity_id
_entity_poly.type
_entity_poly.pdbx_seq_one_letter_code
_entity_poly.pdbx_strand_id
1 'polypeptide(L)'
;IPGETGNFRNDVFLERAIVGERLRLAMGLPNRSAAEHAPVSDGIEAADQAETYYTPPLINVIKFACNACPTKRVHVTDGCQGCLAHPCMEVCPKGAVSLDRTTGRSIIDQEKCIKCGRCASVCSYNAIIIQERPCAKACGMDAITSDENGKANIDYDKCVSCGQCLVNCPFGAIADKSQIFQTIRAIQSGEKVYAAV
;
A
#
# COMPACT_ATOMS: atom_id res chain seq x y z
N ILE A 1 11.02 24.72 5.96
CA ILE A 1 11.76 25.95 5.63
C ILE A 1 10.78 26.88 4.91
N PRO A 2 10.69 28.16 5.26
CA PRO A 2 9.80 29.08 4.56
C PRO A 2 10.06 29.09 3.05
N GLY A 3 8.99 28.99 2.24
CA GLY A 3 9.07 28.97 0.79
C GLY A 3 9.38 27.62 0.14
N GLU A 4 9.61 26.57 0.94
CA GLU A 4 9.78 25.21 0.42
C GLU A 4 8.43 24.64 -0.05
N THR A 5 8.39 24.05 -1.24
CA THR A 5 7.22 23.40 -1.83
C THR A 5 7.48 21.91 -2.00
N GLY A 6 6.43 21.07 -1.88
CA GLY A 6 6.52 19.64 -2.10
C GLY A 6 6.83 19.30 -3.56
N ASN A 7 7.66 18.30 -3.79
CA ASN A 7 8.01 17.82 -5.13
C ASN A 7 7.12 16.65 -5.59
N PHE A 8 6.70 15.79 -4.65
CA PHE A 8 5.95 14.57 -4.92
C PHE A 8 4.58 14.54 -4.24
N ARG A 9 4.39 15.36 -3.22
CA ARG A 9 3.16 15.52 -2.45
C ARG A 9 2.83 17.01 -2.32
N ASN A 10 1.61 17.32 -1.95
CA ASN A 10 1.19 18.72 -1.74
C ASN A 10 1.71 19.32 -0.41
N ASP A 11 2.36 18.51 0.42
CA ASP A 11 2.79 18.88 1.76
C ASP A 11 4.24 18.46 2.00
N VAL A 12 5.11 19.43 2.22
CA VAL A 12 6.54 19.26 2.54
C VAL A 12 6.76 18.46 3.82
N PHE A 13 5.92 18.65 4.84
CA PHE A 13 6.06 17.91 6.09
C PHE A 13 5.76 16.43 5.91
N LEU A 14 4.76 16.13 5.07
CA LEU A 14 4.45 14.75 4.69
C LEU A 14 5.61 14.10 3.91
N GLU A 15 6.19 14.82 2.96
CA GLU A 15 7.37 14.33 2.21
C GLU A 15 8.53 14.03 3.14
N ARG A 16 8.83 14.94 4.07
CA ARG A 16 9.90 14.76 5.06
C ARG A 16 9.65 13.57 5.98
N ALA A 17 8.40 13.37 6.41
CA ALA A 17 8.04 12.21 7.21
C ALA A 17 8.26 10.91 6.43
N ILE A 18 7.85 10.85 5.16
CA ILE A 18 8.05 9.68 4.30
C ILE A 18 9.55 9.40 4.08
N VAL A 19 10.32 10.44 3.76
CA VAL A 19 11.78 10.32 3.54
C VAL A 19 12.48 9.90 4.83
N GLY A 20 12.09 10.46 5.98
CA GLY A 20 12.62 10.09 7.29
C GLY A 20 12.45 8.60 7.58
N GLU A 21 11.26 8.05 7.37
CA GLU A 21 11.00 6.62 7.58
C GLU A 21 11.75 5.73 6.55
N ARG A 22 11.92 6.18 5.31
CA ARG A 22 12.74 5.47 4.32
C ARG A 22 14.21 5.44 4.71
N LEU A 23 14.74 6.55 5.22
CA LEU A 23 16.13 6.63 5.70
C LEU A 23 16.34 5.69 6.89
N ARG A 24 15.38 5.62 7.82
CA ARG A 24 15.44 4.66 8.93
C ARG A 24 15.51 3.22 8.44
N LEU A 25 14.62 2.83 7.54
CA LEU A 25 14.65 1.50 6.93
C LEU A 25 15.97 1.22 6.18
N ALA A 26 16.52 2.23 5.49
CA ALA A 26 17.81 2.11 4.82
C ALA A 26 18.99 1.90 5.80
N MET A 27 18.88 2.42 7.02
CA MET A 27 19.84 2.19 8.11
C MET A 27 19.59 0.88 8.89
N GLY A 28 18.58 0.08 8.50
CA GLY A 28 18.23 -1.14 9.22
C GLY A 28 17.34 -0.92 10.44
N LEU A 29 16.84 0.30 10.66
CA LEU A 29 15.97 0.66 11.79
C LEU A 29 14.50 0.36 11.46
N PRO A 30 13.67 0.05 12.48
CA PRO A 30 12.22 -0.08 12.28
C PRO A 30 11.54 1.26 12.00
N ASN A 31 10.37 1.22 11.36
CA ASN A 31 9.49 2.38 11.24
C ASN A 31 9.02 2.84 12.62
N ARG A 32 8.81 4.15 12.76
CA ARG A 32 8.20 4.74 13.96
C ARG A 32 6.69 4.92 13.77
N SER A 33 6.01 5.00 14.90
CA SER A 33 4.61 5.41 14.91
C SER A 33 4.49 6.92 14.59
N ALA A 34 3.31 7.35 14.12
CA ALA A 34 3.05 8.76 13.84
C ALA A 34 3.12 9.68 15.08
N ALA A 35 3.06 9.10 16.28
CA ALA A 35 3.13 9.83 17.55
C ALA A 35 4.57 9.98 18.10
N GLU A 36 5.53 9.29 17.50
CA GLU A 36 6.93 9.35 17.95
C GLU A 36 7.68 10.48 17.26
N HIS A 37 8.20 11.38 18.07
CA HIS A 37 9.05 12.50 17.64
C HIS A 37 10.48 12.28 18.14
N ALA A 38 11.35 11.85 17.25
CA ALA A 38 12.76 11.63 17.54
C ALA A 38 13.61 11.92 16.29
N PRO A 39 14.93 12.17 16.42
CA PRO A 39 15.83 12.28 15.29
C PRO A 39 15.77 11.05 14.39
N VAL A 40 16.04 11.21 13.09
CA VAL A 40 15.99 10.09 12.11
C VAL A 40 16.97 8.97 12.48
N SER A 41 18.11 9.34 13.08
CA SER A 41 19.17 8.43 13.51
C SER A 41 18.93 7.78 14.89
N ASP A 42 17.83 8.08 15.54
CA ASP A 42 17.54 7.51 16.86
C ASP A 42 17.48 5.98 16.80
N GLY A 43 18.25 5.32 17.69
CA GLY A 43 18.41 3.86 17.72
C GLY A 43 19.49 3.31 16.78
N ILE A 44 20.30 4.14 16.13
CA ILE A 44 21.34 3.67 15.19
C ILE A 44 22.41 2.82 15.87
N GLU A 45 22.69 3.06 17.15
CA GLU A 45 23.62 2.26 17.94
C GLU A 45 23.15 0.81 18.08
N ALA A 46 21.85 0.59 18.13
CA ALA A 46 21.28 -0.76 18.15
C ALA A 46 21.39 -1.44 16.78
N ALA A 47 21.32 -0.68 15.69
CA ALA A 47 21.46 -1.21 14.33
C ALA A 47 22.93 -1.58 13.98
N ASP A 48 23.91 -1.05 14.73
CA ASP A 48 25.35 -1.30 14.53
C ASP A 48 25.86 -2.61 15.19
N GLN A 49 24.99 -3.30 15.92
CA GLN A 49 25.35 -4.56 16.59
C GLN A 49 25.23 -5.74 15.63
N ALA A 50 26.18 -6.67 15.70
CA ALA A 50 26.23 -7.85 14.82
C ALA A 50 24.98 -8.73 14.96
N GLU A 51 24.39 -8.79 16.15
CA GLU A 51 23.19 -9.57 16.46
C GLU A 51 21.93 -9.03 15.78
N THR A 52 21.95 -7.80 15.28
CA THR A 52 20.81 -7.18 14.59
C THR A 52 20.75 -7.47 13.09
N TYR A 53 21.72 -8.23 12.56
CA TYR A 53 21.69 -8.68 11.18
C TYR A 53 20.43 -9.53 10.92
N TYR A 54 19.77 -9.24 9.82
CA TYR A 54 18.58 -9.97 9.39
C TYR A 54 17.44 -10.00 10.43
N THR A 55 17.23 -8.90 11.15
CA THR A 55 16.14 -8.78 12.13
C THR A 55 14.81 -8.51 11.44
N PRO A 56 13.83 -9.43 11.47
CA PRO A 56 12.48 -9.18 10.94
C PRO A 56 11.78 -8.04 11.71
N PRO A 57 10.74 -7.43 11.10
CA PRO A 57 10.23 -7.66 9.77
C PRO A 57 11.07 -6.96 8.68
N LEU A 58 11.32 -7.66 7.55
CA LEU A 58 12.09 -7.12 6.43
C LEU A 58 11.26 -6.20 5.55
N ILE A 59 9.97 -6.48 5.39
CA ILE A 59 9.04 -5.67 4.59
C ILE A 59 8.18 -4.84 5.53
N ASN A 60 8.15 -3.54 5.30
CA ASN A 60 7.51 -2.58 6.19
C ASN A 60 6.57 -1.64 5.44
N VAL A 61 5.52 -1.15 6.11
CA VAL A 61 4.59 -0.16 5.55
C VAL A 61 4.89 1.21 6.15
N ILE A 62 5.28 2.14 5.32
CA ILE A 62 5.39 3.56 5.67
C ILE A 62 3.98 4.14 5.69
N LYS A 63 3.39 4.26 6.85
CA LYS A 63 1.99 4.69 7.03
C LYS A 63 1.73 6.08 6.46
N PHE A 64 2.71 6.98 6.49
CA PHE A 64 2.61 8.32 5.90
C PHE A 64 2.46 8.30 4.37
N ALA A 65 3.08 7.35 3.70
CA ALA A 65 3.00 7.20 2.24
C ALA A 65 1.79 6.41 1.78
N CYS A 66 1.14 5.64 2.67
CA CYS A 66 0.04 4.77 2.30
C CYS A 66 -1.23 5.56 1.96
N ASN A 67 -1.77 5.34 0.77
CA ASN A 67 -2.95 6.06 0.25
C ASN A 67 -4.30 5.46 0.68
N ALA A 68 -4.34 4.55 1.65
CA ALA A 68 -5.55 3.89 2.11
C ALA A 68 -6.41 3.33 0.94
N CYS A 69 -5.78 2.64 0.00
CA CYS A 69 -6.46 2.07 -1.16
C CYS A 69 -7.61 1.15 -0.74
N PRO A 70 -8.75 1.14 -1.46
CA PRO A 70 -9.87 0.28 -1.12
C PRO A 70 -9.45 -1.20 -1.21
N THR A 71 -9.88 -2.00 -0.27
CA THR A 71 -9.58 -3.46 -0.24
C THR A 71 -10.15 -4.14 -1.47
N LYS A 72 -11.43 -3.93 -1.73
CA LYS A 72 -12.12 -4.32 -2.96
C LYS A 72 -13.36 -3.45 -3.12
N ARG A 73 -13.50 -2.83 -4.28
CA ARG A 73 -14.64 -1.97 -4.60
C ARG A 73 -15.05 -2.19 -6.06
N VAL A 74 -16.35 -2.29 -6.28
CA VAL A 74 -16.94 -2.26 -7.64
C VAL A 74 -17.66 -0.94 -7.79
N HIS A 75 -17.33 -0.15 -8.79
CA HIS A 75 -17.99 1.13 -9.00
C HIS A 75 -18.18 1.44 -10.48
N VAL A 76 -19.13 2.32 -10.76
CA VAL A 76 -19.42 2.82 -12.09
C VAL A 76 -18.56 4.06 -12.34
N THR A 77 -17.93 4.12 -13.50
CA THR A 77 -17.15 5.26 -13.96
C THR A 77 -18.00 6.21 -14.80
N ASP A 78 -17.43 7.36 -15.16
CA ASP A 78 -18.05 8.33 -16.05
C ASP A 78 -18.30 7.81 -17.48
N GLY A 79 -17.70 6.68 -17.85
CA GLY A 79 -17.97 5.99 -19.10
C GLY A 79 -19.35 5.34 -19.20
N CYS A 80 -20.17 5.36 -18.15
CA CYS A 80 -21.50 4.80 -18.17
C CYS A 80 -22.43 5.57 -19.13
N GLN A 81 -23.00 4.86 -20.09
CA GLN A 81 -23.89 5.44 -21.12
C GLN A 81 -25.39 5.39 -20.75
N GLY A 82 -25.74 4.87 -19.55
CA GLY A 82 -27.15 4.77 -19.17
C GLY A 82 -27.98 3.93 -20.13
N CYS A 83 -27.45 2.79 -20.61
CA CYS A 83 -28.07 1.96 -21.63
C CYS A 83 -29.49 1.50 -21.22
N LEU A 84 -30.41 1.47 -22.18
CA LEU A 84 -31.84 1.22 -21.93
C LEU A 84 -32.11 -0.16 -21.32
N ALA A 85 -31.36 -1.18 -21.71
CA ALA A 85 -31.55 -2.56 -21.25
C ALA A 85 -31.00 -2.81 -19.83
N HIS A 86 -30.19 -1.90 -19.28
CA HIS A 86 -29.58 -2.01 -17.94
C HIS A 86 -29.05 -3.40 -17.54
N PRO A 87 -28.23 -4.09 -18.38
CA PRO A 87 -27.82 -5.47 -18.11
C PRO A 87 -27.07 -5.63 -16.77
N CYS A 88 -26.41 -4.58 -16.31
CA CYS A 88 -25.73 -4.56 -15.02
C CYS A 88 -26.70 -4.64 -13.83
N MET A 89 -27.92 -4.11 -13.97
CA MET A 89 -28.97 -4.22 -12.94
C MET A 89 -29.55 -5.64 -12.94
N GLU A 90 -29.89 -6.16 -14.11
CA GLU A 90 -30.52 -7.48 -14.28
C GLU A 90 -29.63 -8.62 -13.78
N VAL A 91 -28.30 -8.53 -14.00
CA VAL A 91 -27.37 -9.58 -13.56
C VAL A 91 -27.04 -9.54 -12.07
N CYS A 92 -27.43 -8.46 -11.35
CA CYS A 92 -27.03 -8.24 -9.97
C CYS A 92 -27.83 -9.11 -8.99
N PRO A 93 -27.26 -10.16 -8.37
CA PRO A 93 -28.01 -11.10 -7.52
C PRO A 93 -28.50 -10.46 -6.20
N LYS A 94 -27.98 -9.28 -5.85
CA LYS A 94 -28.33 -8.55 -4.64
C LYS A 94 -29.13 -7.27 -4.90
N GLY A 95 -29.46 -6.96 -6.16
CA GLY A 95 -30.12 -5.71 -6.52
C GLY A 95 -29.34 -4.48 -6.06
N ALA A 96 -28.00 -4.56 -6.01
CA ALA A 96 -27.14 -3.48 -5.55
C ALA A 96 -26.90 -2.41 -6.63
N VAL A 97 -27.27 -2.68 -7.88
CA VAL A 97 -27.15 -1.72 -8.99
C VAL A 97 -28.49 -1.07 -9.22
N SER A 98 -28.52 0.25 -9.24
CA SER A 98 -29.71 1.07 -9.52
C SER A 98 -29.38 2.14 -10.52
N LEU A 99 -30.41 2.82 -11.06
CA LEU A 99 -30.28 3.94 -11.95
C LEU A 99 -30.41 5.24 -11.16
N ASP A 100 -29.45 6.12 -11.31
CA ASP A 100 -29.60 7.52 -10.91
C ASP A 100 -30.43 8.24 -11.94
N ARG A 101 -31.65 8.63 -11.57
CA ARG A 101 -32.58 9.29 -12.48
C ARG A 101 -32.16 10.72 -12.86
N THR A 102 -31.26 11.32 -12.10
CA THR A 102 -30.77 12.68 -12.38
C THR A 102 -29.71 12.67 -13.47
N THR A 103 -28.79 11.71 -13.42
CA THR A 103 -27.68 11.61 -14.37
C THR A 103 -27.92 10.60 -15.48
N GLY A 104 -28.92 9.73 -15.34
CA GLY A 104 -29.18 8.61 -16.24
C GLY A 104 -28.17 7.47 -16.14
N ARG A 105 -27.23 7.51 -15.17
CA ARG A 105 -26.16 6.55 -15.01
C ARG A 105 -26.50 5.50 -13.96
N SER A 106 -25.93 4.33 -14.10
CA SER A 106 -25.99 3.30 -13.06
C SER A 106 -25.14 3.70 -11.86
N ILE A 107 -25.63 3.39 -10.66
CA ILE A 107 -24.90 3.52 -9.39
C ILE A 107 -24.89 2.18 -8.67
N ILE A 108 -23.88 1.96 -7.84
CA ILE A 108 -23.75 0.72 -7.06
C ILE A 108 -23.76 1.03 -5.58
N ASP A 109 -24.76 0.51 -4.88
CA ASP A 109 -24.86 0.53 -3.42
C ASP A 109 -23.76 -0.38 -2.84
N GLN A 110 -22.77 0.21 -2.18
CA GLN A 110 -21.61 -0.51 -1.65
C GLN A 110 -21.96 -1.39 -0.44
N GLU A 111 -23.05 -1.10 0.27
CA GLU A 111 -23.50 -1.89 1.43
C GLU A 111 -24.16 -3.20 0.98
N LYS A 112 -24.95 -3.15 -0.09
CA LYS A 112 -25.59 -4.32 -0.69
C LYS A 112 -24.65 -5.12 -1.58
N CYS A 113 -23.58 -4.47 -2.11
CA CYS A 113 -22.71 -5.06 -3.09
C CYS A 113 -21.79 -6.13 -2.50
N ILE A 114 -21.94 -7.37 -2.94
CA ILE A 114 -21.06 -8.50 -2.57
C ILE A 114 -19.76 -8.55 -3.38
N LYS A 115 -19.50 -7.55 -4.21
CA LYS A 115 -18.26 -7.39 -5.01
C LYS A 115 -17.95 -8.57 -5.94
N CYS A 116 -18.98 -9.27 -6.44
CA CYS A 116 -18.81 -10.44 -7.30
C CYS A 116 -18.36 -10.13 -8.73
N GLY A 117 -18.49 -8.87 -9.19
CA GLY A 117 -18.03 -8.43 -10.52
C GLY A 117 -18.95 -8.76 -11.69
N ARG A 118 -20.09 -9.45 -11.52
CA ARG A 118 -20.99 -9.81 -12.61
C ARG A 118 -21.47 -8.61 -13.43
N CYS A 119 -21.75 -7.49 -12.78
CA CYS A 119 -22.15 -6.26 -13.47
C CYS A 119 -21.04 -5.69 -14.37
N ALA A 120 -19.79 -5.87 -13.99
CA ALA A 120 -18.66 -5.47 -14.84
C ALA A 120 -18.53 -6.37 -16.07
N SER A 121 -18.75 -7.68 -15.95
CA SER A 121 -18.60 -8.62 -17.08
C SER A 121 -19.66 -8.44 -18.16
N VAL A 122 -20.82 -7.89 -17.86
CA VAL A 122 -21.90 -7.64 -18.84
C VAL A 122 -21.94 -6.21 -19.37
N CYS A 123 -21.08 -5.34 -18.88
CA CYS A 123 -21.04 -3.94 -19.31
C CYS A 123 -20.31 -3.81 -20.65
N SER A 124 -21.05 -3.61 -21.75
CA SER A 124 -20.47 -3.44 -23.09
C SER A 124 -19.54 -2.23 -23.24
N TYR A 125 -19.66 -1.25 -22.34
CA TYR A 125 -18.83 -0.04 -22.34
C TYR A 125 -17.65 -0.10 -21.37
N ASN A 126 -17.46 -1.23 -20.66
CA ASN A 126 -16.45 -1.38 -19.61
C ASN A 126 -16.49 -0.25 -18.56
N ALA A 127 -17.67 0.33 -18.36
CA ALA A 127 -17.87 1.46 -17.45
C ALA A 127 -17.93 1.05 -15.97
N ILE A 128 -17.98 -0.25 -15.67
CA ILE A 128 -17.95 -0.78 -14.30
C ILE A 128 -16.60 -1.42 -14.05
N ILE A 129 -15.88 -0.91 -13.09
CA ILE A 129 -14.53 -1.37 -12.77
C ILE A 129 -14.46 -1.96 -11.36
N ILE A 130 -13.57 -2.94 -11.22
CA ILE A 130 -13.25 -3.57 -9.94
C ILE A 130 -11.90 -3.01 -9.51
N GLN A 131 -11.91 -2.24 -8.43
CA GLN A 131 -10.69 -1.73 -7.81
C GLN A 131 -10.31 -2.66 -6.65
N GLU A 132 -9.06 -3.06 -6.63
CA GLU A 132 -8.47 -3.83 -5.54
C GLU A 132 -7.18 -3.14 -5.10
N ARG A 133 -6.84 -3.26 -3.83
CA ARG A 133 -5.58 -2.75 -3.29
C ARG A 133 -4.40 -3.46 -3.97
N PRO A 134 -3.51 -2.75 -4.69
CA PRO A 134 -2.48 -3.42 -5.50
C PRO A 134 -1.54 -4.30 -4.67
N CYS A 135 -1.11 -3.83 -3.50
CA CYS A 135 -0.22 -4.60 -2.63
C CYS A 135 -0.88 -5.88 -2.07
N ALA A 136 -2.18 -5.83 -1.73
CA ALA A 136 -2.91 -7.01 -1.26
C ALA A 136 -3.17 -7.98 -2.41
N LYS A 137 -3.55 -7.47 -3.59
CA LYS A 137 -3.76 -8.30 -4.78
C LYS A 137 -2.49 -9.05 -5.21
N ALA A 138 -1.32 -8.43 -5.04
CA ALA A 138 -0.03 -9.05 -5.35
C ALA A 138 0.47 -10.02 -4.27
N CYS A 139 -0.16 -10.04 -3.10
CA CYS A 139 0.26 -10.89 -1.99
C CYS A 139 -0.33 -12.30 -2.12
N GLY A 140 0.51 -13.27 -2.52
CA GLY A 140 0.09 -14.68 -2.63
C GLY A 140 -0.19 -15.37 -1.28
N MET A 141 0.16 -14.72 -0.16
CA MET A 141 -0.05 -15.24 1.19
C MET A 141 -1.24 -14.60 1.92
N ASP A 142 -1.98 -13.71 1.26
CA ASP A 142 -3.09 -12.92 1.86
C ASP A 142 -2.71 -12.24 3.19
N ALA A 143 -1.42 -11.83 3.30
CA ALA A 143 -0.87 -11.23 4.50
C ALA A 143 -1.19 -9.73 4.65
N ILE A 144 -1.83 -9.09 3.68
CA ILE A 144 -2.08 -7.64 3.69
C ILE A 144 -3.55 -7.34 3.93
N THR A 145 -3.80 -6.68 5.06
CA THR A 145 -5.13 -6.22 5.49
C THR A 145 -5.20 -4.69 5.54
N SER A 146 -6.33 -4.16 5.98
CA SER A 146 -6.50 -2.74 6.30
C SER A 146 -6.49 -2.54 7.80
N ASP A 147 -5.83 -1.49 8.27
CA ASP A 147 -5.99 -1.01 9.63
C ASP A 147 -7.28 -0.15 9.77
N GLU A 148 -7.52 0.39 10.96
CA GLU A 148 -8.66 1.24 11.29
C GLU A 148 -8.78 2.50 10.41
N ASN A 149 -7.65 3.01 9.92
CA ASN A 149 -7.57 4.16 9.03
C ASN A 149 -7.61 3.75 7.53
N GLY A 150 -7.90 2.51 7.24
CA GLY A 150 -7.90 1.96 5.88
C GLY A 150 -6.52 1.81 5.25
N LYS A 151 -5.43 2.04 5.99
CA LYS A 151 -4.06 1.90 5.49
C LYS A 151 -3.64 0.42 5.49
N ALA A 152 -2.67 0.09 4.67
CA ALA A 152 -2.15 -1.28 4.62
C ALA A 152 -1.53 -1.68 5.96
N ASN A 153 -1.81 -2.90 6.37
CA ASN A 153 -1.20 -3.56 7.51
C ASN A 153 -0.75 -4.96 7.10
N ILE A 154 0.45 -5.36 7.51
CA ILE A 154 1.03 -6.66 7.18
C ILE A 154 0.90 -7.58 8.40
N ASP A 155 0.28 -8.73 8.16
CA ASP A 155 0.27 -9.84 9.09
C ASP A 155 1.61 -10.59 8.95
N TYR A 156 2.52 -10.37 9.88
CA TYR A 156 3.87 -10.91 9.81
C TYR A 156 3.94 -12.42 10.09
N ASP A 157 2.91 -13.01 10.67
CA ASP A 157 2.83 -14.47 10.84
C ASP A 157 2.60 -15.19 9.50
N LYS A 158 1.99 -14.48 8.53
CA LYS A 158 1.76 -14.97 7.17
C LYS A 158 2.80 -14.49 6.17
N CYS A 159 3.50 -13.39 6.47
CA CYS A 159 4.39 -12.74 5.53
C CYS A 159 5.69 -13.51 5.33
N VAL A 160 5.96 -13.94 4.10
CA VAL A 160 7.21 -14.63 3.72
C VAL A 160 8.28 -13.67 3.15
N SER A 161 8.12 -12.38 3.33
CA SER A 161 9.08 -11.33 2.91
C SER A 161 9.48 -11.35 1.42
N CYS A 162 8.61 -11.84 0.53
CA CYS A 162 8.90 -11.98 -0.90
C CYS A 162 9.00 -10.66 -1.69
N GLY A 163 8.58 -9.52 -1.12
CA GLY A 163 8.67 -8.19 -1.73
C GLY A 163 7.62 -7.86 -2.80
N GLN A 164 6.71 -8.78 -3.19
CA GLN A 164 5.73 -8.53 -4.25
C GLN A 164 4.84 -7.31 -3.97
N CYS A 165 4.48 -7.08 -2.72
CA CYS A 165 3.69 -5.92 -2.30
C CYS A 165 4.46 -4.59 -2.47
N LEU A 166 5.78 -4.61 -2.31
CA LEU A 166 6.66 -3.45 -2.51
C LEU A 166 6.66 -3.04 -3.99
N VAL A 167 6.90 -3.99 -4.89
CA VAL A 167 6.94 -3.75 -6.34
C VAL A 167 5.61 -3.24 -6.88
N ASN A 168 4.49 -3.72 -6.31
CA ASN A 168 3.16 -3.38 -6.78
C ASN A 168 2.54 -2.15 -6.08
N CYS A 169 3.24 -1.50 -5.16
CA CYS A 169 2.72 -0.30 -4.48
C CYS A 169 3.01 0.98 -5.29
N PRO A 170 2.02 1.60 -5.97
CA PRO A 170 2.28 2.78 -6.80
C PRO A 170 2.61 4.04 -5.98
N PHE A 171 2.39 4.00 -4.67
CA PHE A 171 2.67 5.11 -3.76
C PHE A 171 4.04 4.98 -3.07
N GLY A 172 4.78 3.90 -3.31
CA GLY A 172 6.02 3.61 -2.62
C GLY A 172 5.88 3.56 -1.10
N ALA A 173 4.70 3.12 -0.63
CA ALA A 173 4.39 3.05 0.79
C ALA A 173 4.94 1.78 1.46
N ILE A 174 5.37 0.81 0.68
CA ILE A 174 5.98 -0.41 1.19
C ILE A 174 7.46 -0.37 0.85
N ALA A 175 8.29 -0.63 1.82
CA ALA A 175 9.74 -0.63 1.67
C ALA A 175 10.36 -1.79 2.46
N ASP A 176 11.50 -2.24 1.99
CA ASP A 176 12.33 -3.21 2.69
C ASP A 176 13.21 -2.52 3.73
N LYS A 177 13.53 -3.25 4.78
CA LYS A 177 14.55 -2.87 5.75
C LYS A 177 15.90 -3.34 5.23
N SER A 178 16.73 -2.37 4.84
CA SER A 178 18.05 -2.63 4.25
C SER A 178 19.06 -3.07 5.32
N GLN A 179 20.07 -3.81 4.89
CA GLN A 179 21.20 -4.21 5.70
C GLN A 179 22.53 -3.61 5.19
N ILE A 180 22.44 -2.61 4.32
CA ILE A 180 23.60 -1.93 3.72
C ILE A 180 24.48 -1.33 4.81
N PHE A 181 23.88 -0.70 5.81
CA PHE A 181 24.59 -0.06 6.92
C PHE A 181 25.44 -1.11 7.69
N GLN A 182 24.84 -2.21 8.10
CA GLN A 182 25.53 -3.31 8.80
C GLN A 182 26.64 -3.91 7.94
N THR A 183 26.40 -4.13 6.65
CA THR A 183 27.41 -4.64 5.71
C THR A 183 28.61 -3.69 5.60
N ILE A 184 28.37 -2.38 5.48
CA ILE A 184 29.46 -1.38 5.44
C ILE A 184 30.24 -1.39 6.74
N ARG A 185 29.58 -1.49 7.89
CA ARG A 185 30.23 -1.55 9.21
C ARG A 185 31.09 -2.80 9.34
N ALA A 186 30.59 -3.97 8.94
CA ALA A 186 31.35 -5.21 8.94
C ALA A 186 32.62 -5.11 8.07
N ILE A 187 32.51 -4.50 6.89
CA ILE A 187 33.70 -4.25 6.03
C ILE A 187 34.70 -3.29 6.71
N GLN A 188 34.21 -2.21 7.33
CA GLN A 188 35.05 -1.22 8.00
C GLN A 188 35.75 -1.78 9.26
N SER A 189 35.09 -2.70 9.98
CA SER A 189 35.67 -3.38 11.14
C SER A 189 36.72 -4.44 10.77
N GLY A 190 36.90 -4.73 9.48
CA GLY A 190 37.85 -5.71 8.98
C GLY A 190 37.34 -7.16 9.02
N GLU A 191 36.07 -7.36 9.20
CA GLU A 191 35.42 -8.68 9.13
C GLU A 191 35.48 -9.25 7.70
N LYS A 192 35.55 -10.58 7.59
CA LYS A 192 35.48 -11.24 6.29
C LYS A 192 34.04 -11.32 5.81
N VAL A 193 33.72 -10.50 4.81
CA VAL A 193 32.39 -10.46 4.18
C VAL A 193 32.42 -11.28 2.89
N TYR A 194 31.48 -12.20 2.72
CA TYR A 194 31.32 -13.05 1.55
C TYR A 194 30.02 -12.72 0.83
N ALA A 195 30.07 -12.59 -0.50
CA ALA A 195 28.89 -12.45 -1.33
C ALA A 195 28.60 -13.78 -2.04
N ALA A 196 27.38 -14.29 -1.88
CA ALA A 196 26.86 -15.37 -2.71
C ALA A 196 26.18 -14.76 -3.96
N VAL A 197 26.59 -15.17 -5.15
CA VAL A 197 26.06 -14.74 -6.46
C VAL A 197 25.52 -15.94 -7.22
#